data_eb2bab4d826ec6dcf62f303cf74050dc
#
_entry.id   eb2bab4d826ec6dcf62f303cf74050dc
#
_cell.length_a   1.000
_cell.length_b   1.000
_cell.length_c   1.000
_cell.angle_alpha   90.00
_cell.angle_beta   90.00
_cell.angle_gamma   90.00
#
_symmetry.space_group_name_H-M   'P 1'
#
loop_
_entity.id
_entity.type
_entity.pdbx_description
1 polymer ?
#
loop_
_entity_poly.entity_id
_entity_poly.type
_entity_poly.pdbx_seq_one_letter_code
_entity_poly.pdbx_strand_id
1 'polypeptide(L)'
;SAVSVALQGLINVELPTGKIAPVSLMSLSIAESGERKSSVENLLTKGIKLFHRENMEHYQSQLKEYAIRSRLHDKKKAQIEKSIDLDEAYDELVNALLDHETVKPEKPVLDSLIFEDSTIEALLSDLSEHIPNAYLGSSEGGVVLNSRIMSQTANLNSIWSGDEITVSRKSVGSFTVGGARLTMNIMTQWSALDRFMNKTKGDVRGNGFLSRFLVCAPESNCGFRQSYGIDYS
;
A
#
# COMPACT_ATOMS: atom_id res chain seq x y z
N SER A 1 -13.99 7.34 -1.61
CA SER A 1 -12.67 6.67 -1.50
C SER A 1 -12.60 5.35 -2.28
N ALA A 2 -13.57 4.42 -2.19
CA ALA A 2 -13.50 3.13 -2.90
C ALA A 2 -13.35 3.29 -4.44
N VAL A 3 -14.14 4.18 -5.07
CA VAL A 3 -14.02 4.51 -6.51
C VAL A 3 -12.66 5.14 -6.82
N SER A 4 -12.15 6.02 -5.96
CA SER A 4 -10.83 6.63 -6.11
C SER A 4 -9.73 5.57 -6.11
N VAL A 5 -9.76 4.59 -5.21
CA VAL A 5 -8.81 3.47 -5.17
C VAL A 5 -8.80 2.69 -6.49
N ALA A 6 -9.98 2.40 -7.04
CA ALA A 6 -10.10 1.64 -8.28
C ALA A 6 -9.58 2.41 -9.51
N LEU A 7 -9.64 3.74 -9.49
CA LEU A 7 -9.32 4.59 -10.64
C LEU A 7 -7.95 5.28 -10.55
N GLN A 8 -7.37 5.42 -9.34
CA GLN A 8 -6.19 6.27 -9.12
C GLN A 8 -4.95 5.86 -9.93
N GLY A 9 -4.83 4.60 -10.33
CA GLY A 9 -3.76 4.12 -11.19
C GLY A 9 -4.06 4.22 -12.69
N LEU A 10 -5.30 4.53 -13.07
CA LEU A 10 -5.74 4.51 -14.45
C LEU A 10 -5.92 5.90 -15.06
N ILE A 11 -6.34 6.87 -14.26
CA ILE A 11 -6.66 8.22 -14.73
C ILE A 11 -6.08 9.30 -13.81
N ASN A 12 -5.85 10.46 -14.38
CA ASN A 12 -5.55 11.69 -13.66
C ASN A 12 -6.64 12.74 -14.00
N VAL A 13 -6.71 13.79 -13.18
CA VAL A 13 -7.60 14.92 -13.39
C VAL A 13 -6.77 16.13 -13.79
N GLU A 14 -7.17 16.80 -14.87
CA GLU A 14 -6.65 18.11 -15.20
C GLU A 14 -7.50 19.18 -14.50
N LEU A 15 -6.82 19.97 -13.66
CA LEU A 15 -7.43 21.10 -12.95
C LEU A 15 -7.61 22.30 -13.90
N PRO A 16 -8.54 23.23 -13.61
CA PRO A 16 -8.71 24.45 -14.43
C PRO A 16 -7.44 25.29 -14.59
N THR A 17 -6.44 25.10 -13.75
CA THR A 17 -5.11 25.72 -13.82
C THR A 17 -4.16 25.03 -14.81
N GLY A 18 -4.58 23.95 -15.48
CA GLY A 18 -3.73 23.10 -16.31
C GLY A 18 -2.85 22.11 -15.53
N LYS A 19 -2.91 22.11 -14.20
CA LYS A 19 -2.19 21.12 -13.39
C LYS A 19 -2.86 19.75 -13.49
N ILE A 20 -2.09 18.73 -13.82
CA ILE A 20 -2.51 17.32 -13.76
C ILE A 20 -2.32 16.83 -12.33
N ALA A 21 -3.36 16.25 -11.76
CA ALA A 21 -3.36 15.72 -10.39
C ALA A 21 -3.94 14.29 -10.35
N PRO A 22 -3.50 13.45 -9.39
CA PRO A 22 -4.13 12.16 -9.15
C PRO A 22 -5.59 12.30 -8.73
N VAL A 23 -6.40 11.27 -9.02
CA VAL A 23 -7.77 11.13 -8.44
C VAL A 23 -7.76 10.57 -7.02
N SER A 24 -6.61 10.56 -6.38
CA SER A 24 -6.43 10.15 -4.99
C SER A 24 -7.29 10.98 -4.05
N LEU A 25 -7.94 10.34 -3.09
CA LEU A 25 -8.88 10.99 -2.16
C LEU A 25 -8.50 10.67 -0.72
N MET A 26 -8.45 11.69 0.12
CA MET A 26 -8.40 11.53 1.58
C MET A 26 -9.76 11.87 2.17
N SER A 27 -10.37 10.93 2.89
CA SER A 27 -11.66 11.12 3.58
C SER A 27 -11.54 10.78 5.06
N LEU A 28 -12.13 11.60 5.89
CA LEU A 28 -12.19 11.43 7.33
C LEU A 28 -13.66 11.51 7.79
N SER A 29 -14.18 10.38 8.26
CA SER A 29 -15.52 10.31 8.82
C SER A 29 -15.44 10.20 10.32
N ILE A 30 -16.10 11.12 11.02
CA ILE A 30 -16.09 11.19 12.49
C ILE A 30 -17.47 10.78 12.98
N ALA A 31 -17.55 9.65 13.68
CA ALA A 31 -18.78 9.13 14.22
C ALA A 31 -18.52 8.27 15.45
N GLU A 32 -19.46 8.28 16.41
CA GLU A 32 -19.32 7.58 17.67
C GLU A 32 -19.44 6.05 17.53
N SER A 33 -19.20 5.32 18.60
CA SER A 33 -19.39 3.88 18.64
C SER A 33 -20.84 3.52 18.34
N GLY A 34 -21.08 2.41 17.65
CA GLY A 34 -22.43 1.99 17.27
C GLY A 34 -22.97 2.62 15.96
N GLU A 35 -22.26 3.57 15.33
CA GLU A 35 -22.69 4.23 14.09
C GLU A 35 -22.47 3.39 12.82
N ARG A 36 -22.24 2.08 12.94
CA ARG A 36 -22.08 1.10 11.84
C ARG A 36 -20.96 1.45 10.86
N LYS A 37 -19.90 2.16 11.31
CA LYS A 37 -18.75 2.52 10.48
C LYS A 37 -18.16 1.31 9.74
N SER A 38 -17.91 0.22 10.44
CA SER A 38 -17.35 -1.01 9.87
C SER A 38 -18.29 -1.70 8.86
N SER A 39 -19.61 -1.62 9.09
CA SER A 39 -20.57 -2.18 8.11
C SER A 39 -20.54 -1.40 6.80
N VAL A 40 -20.48 -0.08 6.86
CA VAL A 40 -20.38 0.79 5.67
C VAL A 40 -19.04 0.58 4.96
N GLU A 41 -17.94 0.57 5.71
CA GLU A 41 -16.61 0.33 5.14
C GLU A 41 -16.56 -1.03 4.44
N ASN A 42 -16.98 -2.10 5.08
CA ASN A 42 -16.97 -3.44 4.51
C ASN A 42 -17.80 -3.54 3.22
N LEU A 43 -18.94 -2.88 3.17
CA LEU A 43 -19.78 -2.84 1.97
C LEU A 43 -19.06 -2.11 0.83
N LEU A 44 -18.51 -0.92 1.09
CA LEU A 44 -17.88 -0.07 0.07
C LEU A 44 -16.52 -0.61 -0.40
N THR A 45 -15.78 -1.28 0.49
CA THR A 45 -14.44 -1.80 0.17
C THR A 45 -14.44 -3.27 -0.23
N LYS A 46 -15.62 -3.93 -0.31
CA LYS A 46 -15.74 -5.36 -0.63
C LYS A 46 -14.97 -5.75 -1.89
N GLY A 47 -15.11 -4.97 -2.98
CA GLY A 47 -14.41 -5.24 -4.24
C GLY A 47 -12.89 -5.12 -4.11
N ILE A 48 -12.42 -4.09 -3.40
CA ILE A 48 -10.98 -3.86 -3.18
C ILE A 48 -10.39 -5.00 -2.34
N LYS A 49 -11.08 -5.41 -1.27
CA LYS A 49 -10.66 -6.53 -0.39
C LYS A 49 -10.67 -7.87 -1.13
N LEU A 50 -11.62 -8.07 -2.03
CA LEU A 50 -11.66 -9.27 -2.88
C LEU A 50 -10.45 -9.31 -3.83
N PHE A 51 -10.20 -8.23 -4.56
CA PHE A 51 -9.05 -8.10 -5.44
C PHE A 51 -7.72 -8.33 -4.71
N HIS A 52 -7.55 -7.71 -3.54
CA HIS A 52 -6.35 -7.89 -2.72
C HIS A 52 -6.17 -9.35 -2.29
N ARG A 53 -7.24 -10.04 -1.90
CA ARG A 53 -7.20 -11.46 -1.54
C ARG A 53 -6.82 -12.36 -2.71
N GLU A 54 -7.39 -12.12 -3.89
CA GLU A 54 -7.06 -12.87 -5.12
C GLU A 54 -5.59 -12.69 -5.49
N ASN A 55 -5.05 -11.48 -5.41
CA ASN A 55 -3.63 -11.21 -5.61
C ASN A 55 -2.75 -11.93 -4.59
N MET A 56 -3.15 -11.97 -3.32
CA MET A 56 -2.44 -12.72 -2.27
C MET A 56 -2.41 -14.21 -2.56
N GLU A 57 -3.53 -14.80 -2.96
CA GLU A 57 -3.62 -16.23 -3.31
C GLU A 57 -2.74 -16.56 -4.51
N HIS A 58 -2.76 -15.72 -5.54
CA HIS A 58 -1.90 -15.86 -6.71
C HIS A 58 -0.42 -15.76 -6.35
N TYR A 59 -0.04 -14.76 -5.57
CA TYR A 59 1.33 -14.59 -5.08
C TYR A 59 1.81 -15.79 -4.27
N GLN A 60 0.98 -16.35 -3.38
CA GLN A 60 1.33 -17.55 -2.62
C GLN A 60 1.59 -18.77 -3.52
N SER A 61 0.83 -18.89 -4.61
CA SER A 61 1.06 -19.95 -5.61
C SER A 61 2.39 -19.73 -6.34
N GLN A 62 2.66 -18.51 -6.78
CA GLN A 62 3.92 -18.16 -7.44
C GLN A 62 5.14 -18.34 -6.53
N LEU A 63 5.02 -18.02 -5.22
CA LEU A 63 6.10 -18.26 -4.25
C LEU A 63 6.47 -19.74 -4.14
N LYS A 64 5.48 -20.64 -4.17
CA LYS A 64 5.75 -22.09 -4.14
C LYS A 64 6.49 -22.55 -5.39
N GLU A 65 6.09 -22.06 -6.56
CA GLU A 65 6.75 -22.34 -7.83
C GLU A 65 8.19 -21.79 -7.84
N TYR A 66 8.36 -20.53 -7.43
CA TYR A 66 9.66 -19.89 -7.31
C TYR A 66 10.61 -20.67 -6.39
N ALA A 67 10.13 -21.11 -5.23
CA ALA A 67 10.96 -21.88 -4.29
C ALA A 67 11.47 -23.20 -4.92
N ILE A 68 10.66 -23.86 -5.74
CA ILE A 68 11.08 -25.07 -6.47
C ILE A 68 12.09 -24.72 -7.56
N ARG A 69 11.79 -23.70 -8.38
CA ARG A 69 12.66 -23.27 -9.48
C ARG A 69 14.02 -22.79 -8.97
N SER A 70 14.05 -21.97 -7.91
CA SER A 70 15.27 -21.48 -7.27
C SER A 70 16.13 -22.63 -6.76
N ARG A 71 15.53 -23.59 -6.05
CA ARG A 71 16.25 -24.78 -5.57
C ARG A 71 16.84 -25.63 -6.71
N LEU A 72 16.13 -25.75 -7.84
CA LEU A 72 16.63 -26.49 -9.01
C LEU A 72 17.75 -25.73 -9.71
N HIS A 73 17.63 -24.39 -9.80
CA HIS A 73 18.67 -23.52 -10.33
C HIS A 73 19.96 -23.63 -9.50
N ASP A 74 19.89 -23.58 -8.15
CA ASP A 74 21.04 -23.72 -7.28
C ASP A 74 21.70 -25.11 -7.40
N LYS A 75 20.89 -26.17 -7.55
CA LYS A 75 21.42 -27.51 -7.79
C LYS A 75 22.16 -27.61 -9.11
N LYS A 76 21.63 -27.00 -10.18
CA LYS A 76 22.27 -27.00 -11.49
C LYS A 76 23.56 -26.19 -11.46
N LYS A 77 23.59 -25.05 -10.76
CA LYS A 77 24.80 -24.26 -10.51
C LYS A 77 25.90 -25.13 -9.87
N ALA A 78 25.57 -25.83 -8.78
CA ALA A 78 26.50 -26.71 -8.09
C ALA A 78 26.97 -27.91 -8.97
N GLN A 79 26.19 -28.34 -9.96
CA GLN A 79 26.61 -29.35 -10.95
C GLN A 79 27.61 -28.75 -11.93
N ILE A 80 27.37 -27.55 -12.46
CA ILE A 80 28.28 -26.85 -13.37
C ILE A 80 29.63 -26.63 -12.68
N GLU A 81 29.64 -26.14 -11.44
CA GLU A 81 30.84 -25.92 -10.63
C GLU A 81 31.67 -27.20 -10.39
N LYS A 82 31.01 -28.38 -10.39
CA LYS A 82 31.69 -29.66 -10.19
C LYS A 82 32.12 -30.32 -11.50
N SER A 83 31.54 -29.94 -12.62
CA SER A 83 31.78 -30.60 -13.93
C SER A 83 32.96 -30.03 -14.69
N ILE A 84 33.44 -28.84 -14.35
CA ILE A 84 34.51 -28.12 -15.01
C ILE A 84 35.64 -27.88 -13.98
N ASP A 85 36.87 -28.26 -14.34
CA ASP A 85 38.02 -28.04 -13.50
C ASP A 85 38.40 -26.57 -13.47
N LEU A 86 38.51 -26.01 -12.28
CA LEU A 86 38.75 -24.58 -12.05
C LEU A 86 40.12 -24.15 -12.56
N ASP A 87 41.12 -25.03 -12.47
CA ASP A 87 42.51 -24.71 -12.82
C ASP A 87 42.79 -24.90 -14.34
N GLU A 88 42.05 -25.81 -14.98
CA GLU A 88 42.25 -26.14 -16.41
C GLU A 88 41.35 -25.33 -17.35
N ALA A 89 40.15 -24.96 -16.93
CA ALA A 89 39.12 -24.34 -17.78
C ALA A 89 38.34 -23.19 -17.10
N TYR A 90 39.07 -22.26 -16.48
CA TYR A 90 38.49 -21.14 -15.75
C TYR A 90 37.50 -20.32 -16.59
N ASP A 91 37.87 -19.91 -17.80
CA ASP A 91 37.02 -19.09 -18.67
C ASP A 91 35.75 -19.84 -19.13
N GLU A 92 35.85 -21.15 -19.35
CA GLU A 92 34.72 -21.99 -19.69
C GLU A 92 33.72 -22.08 -18.52
N LEU A 93 34.24 -22.26 -17.33
CA LEU A 93 33.40 -22.26 -16.11
C LEU A 93 32.68 -20.91 -15.89
N VAL A 94 33.40 -19.80 -16.07
CA VAL A 94 32.83 -18.46 -15.96
C VAL A 94 31.70 -18.25 -16.95
N ASN A 95 31.93 -18.63 -18.25
CA ASN A 95 30.89 -18.49 -19.26
C ASN A 95 29.67 -19.38 -18.97
N ALA A 96 29.87 -20.63 -18.56
CA ALA A 96 28.79 -21.54 -18.22
C ALA A 96 27.96 -21.02 -17.01
N LEU A 97 28.61 -20.41 -16.04
CA LEU A 97 27.92 -19.79 -14.89
C LEU A 97 27.18 -18.52 -15.28
N LEU A 98 27.75 -17.68 -16.14
CA LEU A 98 27.08 -16.49 -16.66
C LEU A 98 25.83 -16.86 -17.46
N ASP A 99 25.91 -17.83 -18.35
CA ASP A 99 24.77 -18.35 -19.12
C ASP A 99 23.71 -18.94 -18.19
N HIS A 100 24.11 -19.61 -17.12
CA HIS A 100 23.19 -20.13 -16.12
C HIS A 100 22.49 -19.03 -15.31
N GLU A 101 23.18 -17.96 -14.94
CA GLU A 101 22.57 -16.81 -14.23
C GLU A 101 21.52 -16.08 -15.09
N THR A 102 21.60 -16.14 -16.44
CA THR A 102 20.57 -15.53 -17.32
C THR A 102 19.19 -16.17 -17.18
N VAL A 103 19.12 -17.43 -16.75
CA VAL A 103 17.87 -18.18 -16.53
C VAL A 103 17.47 -18.26 -15.06
N LYS A 104 18.06 -17.42 -14.21
CA LYS A 104 17.73 -17.35 -12.79
C LYS A 104 16.26 -17.00 -12.58
N PRO A 105 15.54 -17.79 -11.77
CA PRO A 105 14.15 -17.47 -11.47
C PRO A 105 14.03 -16.13 -10.76
N GLU A 106 13.15 -15.28 -11.25
CA GLU A 106 12.80 -14.03 -10.59
C GLU A 106 11.84 -14.30 -9.43
N LYS A 107 12.11 -13.65 -8.29
CA LYS A 107 11.23 -13.75 -7.14
C LYS A 107 9.91 -13.06 -7.48
N PRO A 108 8.76 -13.74 -7.29
CA PRO A 108 7.48 -13.11 -7.52
C PRO A 108 7.27 -11.94 -6.56
N VAL A 109 6.51 -10.99 -7.02
CA VAL A 109 6.21 -9.73 -6.36
C VAL A 109 4.75 -9.73 -5.94
N LEU A 110 4.46 -9.25 -4.74
CA LEU A 110 3.09 -9.04 -4.29
C LEU A 110 2.66 -7.62 -4.64
N ASP A 111 1.75 -7.48 -5.58
CA ASP A 111 1.07 -6.21 -5.86
C ASP A 111 0.10 -5.87 -4.71
N SER A 112 0.63 -5.31 -3.64
CA SER A 112 -0.16 -4.92 -2.48
C SER A 112 -0.86 -3.60 -2.73
N LEU A 113 -2.18 -3.58 -2.54
CA LEU A 113 -2.98 -2.37 -2.65
C LEU A 113 -3.38 -1.81 -1.28
N ILE A 114 -3.58 -2.70 -0.29
CA ILE A 114 -4.07 -2.34 1.05
C ILE A 114 -2.90 -2.34 2.03
N PHE A 115 -2.72 -1.21 2.72
CA PHE A 115 -1.70 -1.02 3.76
C PHE A 115 -2.38 -0.62 5.07
N GLU A 116 -2.47 -1.53 6.04
CA GLU A 116 -3.13 -1.28 7.32
C GLU A 116 -2.13 -0.98 8.45
N ASP A 117 -1.08 -1.79 8.56
CA ASP A 117 -0.05 -1.66 9.59
C ASP A 117 1.35 -1.74 8.97
N SER A 118 1.74 -0.67 8.30
CA SER A 118 3.08 -0.55 7.73
C SER A 118 3.80 0.70 8.21
N THR A 119 5.11 0.73 8.04
CA THR A 119 5.87 1.97 8.20
C THR A 119 5.88 2.73 6.88
N ILE A 120 6.15 4.02 6.92
CA ILE A 120 6.25 4.82 5.70
C ILE A 120 7.36 4.30 4.77
N GLU A 121 8.39 3.78 5.36
CA GLU A 121 9.53 3.22 4.62
C GLU A 121 9.16 1.95 3.86
N ALA A 122 8.41 1.06 4.50
CA ALA A 122 7.91 -0.14 3.85
C ALA A 122 6.95 0.22 2.72
N LEU A 123 6.06 1.18 2.95
CA LEU A 123 5.17 1.71 1.92
C LEU A 123 5.94 2.30 0.73
N LEU A 124 6.95 3.14 0.97
CA LEU A 124 7.73 3.76 -0.10
C LEU A 124 8.55 2.72 -0.89
N SER A 125 9.13 1.70 -0.22
CA SER A 125 9.82 0.60 -0.89
C SER A 125 8.86 -0.18 -1.78
N ASP A 126 7.70 -0.54 -1.26
CA ASP A 126 6.68 -1.27 -2.01
C ASP A 126 6.18 -0.48 -3.24
N LEU A 127 5.89 0.82 -3.07
CA LEU A 127 5.48 1.69 -4.16
C LEU A 127 6.57 1.92 -5.23
N SER A 128 7.85 1.75 -4.88
CA SER A 128 8.97 1.89 -5.83
C SER A 128 9.22 0.63 -6.65
N GLU A 129 8.94 -0.53 -6.08
CA GLU A 129 9.25 -1.83 -6.67
C GLU A 129 8.03 -2.45 -7.38
N HIS A 130 6.82 -2.00 -7.05
CA HIS A 130 5.56 -2.62 -7.44
C HIS A 130 4.55 -1.64 -8.01
N ILE A 131 3.25 -1.94 -7.89
CA ILE A 131 2.18 -1.02 -8.32
C ILE A 131 2.24 0.25 -7.46
N PRO A 132 2.43 1.44 -8.05
CA PRO A 132 2.56 2.69 -7.29
C PRO A 132 1.22 3.21 -6.76
N ASN A 133 0.36 2.33 -6.25
CA ASN A 133 -0.97 2.64 -5.76
C ASN A 133 -1.18 2.08 -4.36
N ALA A 134 -1.61 2.93 -3.43
CA ALA A 134 -1.88 2.54 -2.06
C ALA A 134 -3.29 2.95 -1.60
N TYR A 135 -3.87 2.10 -0.77
CA TYR A 135 -5.07 2.37 0.01
C TYR A 135 -4.80 2.19 1.50
N LEU A 136 -5.04 3.23 2.27
CA LEU A 136 -5.03 3.25 3.73
C LEU A 136 -6.46 3.47 4.22
N GLY A 137 -7.12 2.41 4.67
CA GLY A 137 -8.50 2.48 5.14
C GLY A 137 -8.68 1.81 6.50
N SER A 138 -9.51 2.40 7.36
CA SER A 138 -9.88 1.80 8.62
C SER A 138 -11.20 2.35 9.16
N SER A 139 -12.07 1.45 9.58
CA SER A 139 -13.26 1.76 10.40
C SER A 139 -12.90 2.00 11.87
N GLU A 140 -11.70 1.61 12.28
CA GLU A 140 -11.10 1.89 13.58
C GLU A 140 -9.96 2.88 13.45
N GLY A 141 -10.26 4.09 12.99
CA GLY A 141 -9.28 5.11 12.65
C GLY A 141 -8.29 5.45 13.78
N GLY A 142 -8.64 5.17 15.03
CA GLY A 142 -7.71 5.27 16.14
C GLY A 142 -6.47 4.41 16.00
N VAL A 143 -6.56 3.24 15.36
CA VAL A 143 -5.42 2.36 15.07
C VAL A 143 -4.52 3.03 14.03
N VAL A 144 -5.08 3.42 12.89
CA VAL A 144 -4.32 4.09 11.81
C VAL A 144 -3.69 5.40 12.28
N LEU A 145 -4.46 6.26 12.97
CA LEU A 145 -3.96 7.54 13.47
C LEU A 145 -2.81 7.40 14.50
N ASN A 146 -2.73 6.28 15.19
CA ASN A 146 -1.63 5.96 16.10
C ASN A 146 -0.49 5.13 15.48
N SER A 147 -0.66 4.67 14.26
CA SER A 147 0.33 3.85 13.55
C SER A 147 1.61 4.64 13.23
N ARG A 148 2.68 3.90 12.92
CA ARG A 148 3.99 4.51 12.59
C ARG A 148 3.95 5.29 11.27
N ILE A 149 3.10 4.91 10.33
CA ILE A 149 2.97 5.59 9.04
C ILE A 149 2.54 7.05 9.22
N MET A 150 1.72 7.34 10.25
CA MET A 150 1.22 8.68 10.55
C MET A 150 2.26 9.59 11.22
N SER A 151 3.44 9.09 11.54
CA SER A 151 4.54 9.93 12.04
C SER A 151 5.21 10.76 10.96
N GLN A 152 4.97 10.44 9.69
CA GLN A 152 5.61 11.11 8.54
C GLN A 152 4.56 11.59 7.53
N THR A 153 3.63 12.40 7.98
CA THR A 153 2.52 12.94 7.17
C THR A 153 2.97 13.76 5.96
N ALA A 154 4.18 14.33 5.99
CA ALA A 154 4.76 15.03 4.84
C ALA A 154 4.94 14.07 3.64
N ASN A 155 5.46 12.86 3.86
CA ASN A 155 5.59 11.86 2.80
C ASN A 155 4.22 11.40 2.29
N LEU A 156 3.22 11.22 3.19
CA LEU A 156 1.85 10.90 2.77
C LEU A 156 1.24 12.01 1.89
N ASN A 157 1.53 13.28 2.21
CA ASN A 157 1.13 14.42 1.38
C ASN A 157 1.73 14.33 -0.02
N SER A 158 3.04 14.03 -0.13
CA SER A 158 3.73 13.92 -1.41
C SER A 158 3.19 12.76 -2.25
N ILE A 159 2.95 11.58 -1.65
CA ILE A 159 2.35 10.44 -2.36
C ILE A 159 0.94 10.80 -2.85
N TRP A 160 0.13 11.45 -2.01
CA TRP A 160 -1.22 11.88 -2.39
C TRP A 160 -1.21 12.88 -3.54
N SER A 161 -0.24 13.79 -3.56
CA SER A 161 -0.07 14.79 -4.65
C SER A 161 0.50 14.18 -5.94
N GLY A 162 1.05 12.96 -5.88
CA GLY A 162 1.77 12.32 -6.98
C GLY A 162 3.16 12.90 -7.21
N ASP A 163 3.71 13.56 -6.19
CA ASP A 163 5.06 14.13 -6.24
C ASP A 163 6.12 13.03 -6.21
N GLU A 164 7.27 13.28 -6.81
CA GLU A 164 8.41 12.39 -6.75
C GLU A 164 9.08 12.44 -5.38
N ILE A 165 9.38 11.29 -4.80
CA ILE A 165 10.00 11.16 -3.49
C ILE A 165 11.31 10.38 -3.63
N THR A 166 12.43 11.01 -3.31
CA THR A 166 13.73 10.35 -3.25
C THR A 166 14.03 9.92 -1.82
N VAL A 167 14.26 8.62 -1.64
CA VAL A 167 14.65 8.02 -0.36
C VAL A 167 16.13 7.66 -0.42
N SER A 168 16.93 8.24 0.47
CA SER A 168 18.36 7.92 0.60
C SER A 168 18.64 7.23 1.93
N ARG A 169 19.18 6.02 1.90
CA ARG A 169 19.52 5.25 3.09
C ARG A 169 20.88 4.60 3.00
N LYS A 170 21.63 4.63 4.09
CA LYS A 170 22.97 4.01 4.16
C LYS A 170 22.95 2.49 3.97
N SER A 171 21.84 1.82 4.33
CA SER A 171 21.76 0.35 4.35
C SER A 171 21.14 -0.27 3.08
N VAL A 172 20.32 0.47 2.34
CA VAL A 172 19.53 -0.07 1.20
C VAL A 172 19.87 0.64 -0.13
N GLY A 173 20.63 1.75 -0.05
CA GLY A 173 20.88 2.60 -1.22
C GLY A 173 19.83 3.69 -1.38
N SER A 174 19.88 4.38 -2.51
CA SER A 174 18.93 5.43 -2.89
C SER A 174 17.95 4.88 -3.91
N PHE A 175 16.66 5.14 -3.71
CA PHE A 175 15.62 4.85 -4.70
C PHE A 175 14.64 6.01 -4.79
N THR A 176 13.93 6.09 -5.91
CA THR A 176 12.95 7.15 -6.18
C THR A 176 11.58 6.54 -6.42
N VAL A 177 10.58 7.10 -5.76
CA VAL A 177 9.17 6.74 -5.94
C VAL A 177 8.54 7.84 -6.78
N GLY A 178 8.20 7.52 -8.02
CA GLY A 178 7.53 8.45 -8.93
C GLY A 178 6.13 7.96 -9.30
N GLY A 179 5.21 8.90 -9.50
CA GLY A 179 3.86 8.57 -9.94
C GLY A 179 3.00 7.81 -8.92
N ALA A 180 3.42 7.75 -7.66
CA ALA A 180 2.67 7.07 -6.62
C ALA A 180 1.32 7.73 -6.32
N ARG A 181 0.37 6.93 -5.86
CA ARG A 181 -1.01 7.33 -5.58
C ARG A 181 -1.44 6.81 -4.22
N LEU A 182 -2.09 7.66 -3.42
CA LEU A 182 -2.56 7.30 -2.09
C LEU A 182 -3.99 7.76 -1.88
N THR A 183 -4.89 6.82 -1.69
CA THR A 183 -6.23 7.09 -1.18
C THR A 183 -6.32 6.68 0.28
N MET A 184 -6.87 7.56 1.12
CA MET A 184 -7.10 7.30 2.54
C MET A 184 -8.58 7.38 2.88
N ASN A 185 -9.05 6.44 3.69
CA ASN A 185 -10.41 6.47 4.24
C ASN A 185 -10.37 6.12 5.72
N ILE A 186 -10.41 7.15 6.56
CA ILE A 186 -10.31 7.00 8.01
C ILE A 186 -11.68 7.28 8.63
N MET A 187 -12.23 6.29 9.32
CA MET A 187 -13.45 6.46 10.11
C MET A 187 -13.07 6.39 11.60
N THR A 188 -13.31 7.44 12.35
CA THR A 188 -12.83 7.55 13.73
C THR A 188 -13.88 8.16 14.66
N GLN A 189 -13.56 8.22 15.95
CA GLN A 189 -14.31 8.93 16.96
C GLN A 189 -13.61 10.26 17.28
N TRP A 190 -14.35 11.23 17.80
CA TRP A 190 -13.81 12.52 18.24
C TRP A 190 -12.63 12.34 19.20
N SER A 191 -12.78 11.46 20.19
CA SER A 191 -11.75 11.22 21.21
C SER A 191 -10.42 10.67 20.63
N ALA A 192 -10.46 9.89 19.57
CA ALA A 192 -9.27 9.39 18.92
C ALA A 192 -8.61 10.45 18.02
N LEU A 193 -9.41 11.26 17.35
CA LEU A 193 -8.93 12.40 16.58
C LEU A 193 -8.25 13.44 17.48
N ASP A 194 -8.86 13.79 18.61
CA ASP A 194 -8.28 14.73 19.58
C ASP A 194 -6.94 14.24 20.13
N ARG A 195 -6.84 12.96 20.47
CA ARG A 195 -5.56 12.37 20.89
C ARG A 195 -4.48 12.49 19.81
N PHE A 196 -4.83 12.21 18.57
CA PHE A 196 -3.91 12.34 17.43
C PHE A 196 -3.46 13.80 17.26
N MET A 197 -4.38 14.75 17.28
CA MET A 197 -4.09 16.19 17.19
C MET A 197 -3.16 16.68 18.30
N ASN A 198 -3.39 16.23 19.53
CA ASN A 198 -2.58 16.60 20.69
C ASN A 198 -1.18 15.96 20.62
N LYS A 199 -1.08 14.70 20.18
CA LYS A 199 0.19 13.98 20.01
C LYS A 199 1.09 14.65 18.99
N THR A 200 0.52 15.14 17.89
CA THR A 200 1.26 15.77 16.80
C THR A 200 1.57 17.25 17.02
N LYS A 201 1.15 17.82 18.19
CA LYS A 201 1.40 19.22 18.58
C LYS A 201 1.06 20.25 17.50
N GLY A 202 0.11 19.92 16.64
CA GLY A 202 -0.32 20.80 15.54
C GLY A 202 0.47 20.66 14.23
N ASP A 203 1.51 19.83 14.17
CA ASP A 203 2.31 19.62 12.93
C ASP A 203 1.44 19.19 11.74
N VAL A 204 0.45 18.35 11.99
CA VAL A 204 -0.50 17.89 10.96
C VAL A 204 -1.41 18.99 10.40
N ARG A 205 -1.59 20.08 11.12
CA ARG A 205 -2.25 21.31 10.62
C ARG A 205 -1.26 22.16 9.83
N GLY A 206 -0.06 22.35 10.38
CA GLY A 206 0.97 23.21 9.81
C GLY A 206 1.47 22.71 8.45
N ASN A 207 1.61 21.39 8.26
CA ASN A 207 2.06 20.80 6.99
C ASN A 207 0.93 20.54 5.98
N GLY A 208 -0.31 20.96 6.28
CA GLY A 208 -1.44 20.83 5.38
C GLY A 208 -2.01 19.43 5.23
N PHE A 209 -1.62 18.47 6.08
CA PHE A 209 -2.12 17.09 6.00
C PHE A 209 -3.64 17.03 6.19
N LEU A 210 -4.16 17.67 7.25
CA LEU A 210 -5.59 17.66 7.51
C LEU A 210 -6.42 18.43 6.48
N SER A 211 -5.87 19.45 5.85
CA SER A 211 -6.57 20.22 4.82
C SER A 211 -6.80 19.46 3.52
N ARG A 212 -6.17 18.29 3.35
CA ARG A 212 -6.38 17.39 2.22
C ARG A 212 -7.57 16.44 2.41
N PHE A 213 -8.12 16.38 3.62
CA PHE A 213 -9.24 15.49 3.91
C PHE A 213 -10.59 16.15 3.63
N LEU A 214 -11.45 15.42 2.95
CA LEU A 214 -12.89 15.66 3.01
C LEU A 214 -13.40 15.12 4.33
N VAL A 215 -13.86 16.04 5.20
CA VAL A 215 -14.30 15.70 6.56
C VAL A 215 -15.81 15.60 6.58
N CYS A 216 -16.33 14.53 7.17
CA CYS A 216 -17.74 14.29 7.42
C CYS A 216 -17.94 13.94 8.89
N ALA A 217 -18.83 14.65 9.56
CA ALA A 217 -19.24 14.40 10.94
C ALA A 217 -20.77 14.39 11.00
N PRO A 218 -21.43 13.28 10.61
CA PRO A 218 -22.88 13.20 10.60
C PRO A 218 -23.44 13.21 12.02
N GLU A 219 -24.66 13.69 12.16
CA GLU A 219 -25.41 13.55 13.40
C GLU A 219 -25.69 12.08 13.72
N SER A 220 -25.67 11.75 15.00
CA SER A 220 -25.92 10.38 15.45
C SER A 220 -27.38 9.97 15.22
N ASN A 221 -27.57 8.81 14.62
CA ASN A 221 -28.88 8.15 14.51
C ASN A 221 -29.04 6.99 15.51
N CYS A 222 -28.16 6.88 16.51
CA CYS A 222 -28.30 5.89 17.56
C CYS A 222 -29.60 6.10 18.34
N GLY A 223 -30.38 5.03 18.54
CA GLY A 223 -31.68 5.07 19.22
C GLY A 223 -32.87 5.36 18.30
N PHE A 224 -32.67 5.93 17.11
CA PHE A 224 -33.74 6.23 16.14
C PHE A 224 -33.80 5.26 14.96
N ARG A 225 -32.94 4.28 14.93
CA ARG A 225 -32.86 3.31 13.82
C ARG A 225 -33.98 2.28 13.93
N GLN A 226 -34.79 2.20 12.88
CA GLN A 226 -35.73 1.10 12.71
C GLN A 226 -35.03 -0.05 11.96
N SER A 227 -35.04 -1.25 12.51
CA SER A 227 -34.67 -2.45 11.78
C SER A 227 -35.90 -3.00 11.09
N TYR A 228 -36.02 -2.77 9.81
CA TYR A 228 -36.99 -3.51 8.99
C TYR A 228 -36.44 -4.94 8.84
N GLY A 229 -37.19 -5.94 9.29
CA GLY A 229 -36.84 -7.35 9.07
C GLY A 229 -36.72 -7.57 7.58
N ILE A 230 -35.54 -7.94 7.10
CA ILE A 230 -35.38 -8.45 5.74
C ILE A 230 -35.90 -9.87 5.79
N ASP A 231 -37.05 -10.09 5.19
CA ASP A 231 -37.59 -11.44 4.97
C ASP A 231 -36.73 -12.11 3.93
N TYR A 232 -35.94 -13.10 4.33
CA TYR A 232 -35.11 -13.92 3.47
C TYR A 232 -35.88 -15.15 2.94
N SER A 233 -37.21 -15.02 2.71
CA SER A 233 -37.99 -16.07 2.08
C SER A 233 -37.67 -16.21 0.59
#